data_4161fe2f23e377473cf808e5259deae4
#
_entry.id   4161fe2f23e377473cf808e5259deae4
#
_cell.length_a   1.000
_cell.length_b   1.000
_cell.length_c   1.000
_cell.angle_alpha   90.00
_cell.angle_beta   90.00
_cell.angle_gamma   90.00
#
_symmetry.space_group_name_H-M   'P 1'
#
loop_
_entity.id
_entity.type
_entity.pdbx_description
1 polymer ?
#
loop_
_entity_poly.entity_id
_entity_poly.type
_entity_poly.pdbx_seq_one_letter_code
_entity_poly.pdbx_strand_id
1 'polypeptide(L)'
;MRWFYRGFSSDHHGGRFSTEHFHSVEGWGQFFPHPRLQVVGVLPVNYFYQAWEERRTLSQGIGDAVLLVNYRLWAHSWGEEEAWQQQLWLGGGVKLPTGRFNTALLQQGLHPNLQPGTGSWDGLMSALYNFRYRNWGIAADALFRFNRENRIGYHYGHRLNSSVRLFYQTPKGSVRWLPTVGAAYEWADEDQNLGAQVRDTGGFCLWGHLGLETYSRRWSIGIAWQPPFWQHLGNGFLRAFGRVQVNASLLL
;
A
#
# COMPACT_ATOMS: atom_id res chain seq x y z
N MET A 1 -2.98 13.22 -3.94
CA MET A 1 -2.95 12.98 -2.47
C MET A 1 -3.78 11.74 -2.18
N ARG A 2 -3.32 10.87 -1.28
CA ARG A 2 -4.08 9.70 -0.80
C ARG A 2 -4.10 9.69 0.71
N TRP A 3 -5.19 9.27 1.29
CA TRP A 3 -5.30 8.98 2.71
C TRP A 3 -5.68 7.52 2.89
N PHE A 4 -4.99 6.86 3.80
CA PHE A 4 -5.24 5.46 4.19
C PHE A 4 -5.52 5.38 5.67
N TYR A 5 -6.49 4.57 6.00
CA TYR A 5 -6.76 4.11 7.35
C TYR A 5 -6.67 2.59 7.40
N ARG A 6 -6.02 2.05 8.42
CA ARG A 6 -6.01 0.63 8.77
C ARG A 6 -6.19 0.49 10.26
N GLY A 7 -7.01 -0.46 10.70
CA GLY A 7 -7.22 -0.79 12.10
C GLY A 7 -6.86 -2.25 12.37
N PHE A 8 -6.20 -2.48 13.49
CA PHE A 8 -5.83 -3.81 13.97
C PHE A 8 -6.15 -3.95 15.45
N SER A 9 -6.28 -5.20 15.92
CA SER A 9 -6.17 -5.57 17.32
C SER A 9 -5.11 -6.63 17.48
N SER A 10 -4.37 -6.53 18.58
CA SER A 10 -3.36 -7.51 18.94
C SER A 10 -3.75 -8.19 20.25
N ASP A 11 -3.65 -9.52 20.27
CA ASP A 11 -3.75 -10.33 21.49
C ASP A 11 -2.32 -10.70 21.93
N HIS A 12 -1.83 -10.04 22.96
CA HIS A 12 -0.49 -10.29 23.48
C HIS A 12 -0.50 -11.44 24.49
N HIS A 13 0.58 -12.22 24.52
CA HIS A 13 0.76 -13.26 25.51
C HIS A 13 0.49 -12.75 26.93
N GLY A 14 -0.43 -13.40 27.64
CA GLY A 14 -0.86 -13.00 28.98
C GLY A 14 -2.19 -12.25 29.05
N GLY A 15 -3.00 -12.29 27.98
CA GLY A 15 -4.36 -11.73 27.94
C GLY A 15 -4.40 -10.20 27.88
N ARG A 16 -3.34 -9.56 27.41
CA ARG A 16 -3.31 -8.11 27.19
C ARG A 16 -3.73 -7.80 25.76
N PHE A 17 -4.70 -6.93 25.59
CA PHE A 17 -5.21 -6.51 24.28
C PHE A 17 -4.74 -5.10 23.97
N SER A 18 -4.40 -4.87 22.70
CA SER A 18 -4.20 -3.52 22.18
C SER A 18 -4.98 -3.32 20.88
N THR A 19 -5.30 -2.06 20.61
CA THR A 19 -5.84 -1.65 19.31
C THR A 19 -4.89 -0.67 18.65
N GLU A 20 -4.61 -0.89 17.38
CA GLU A 20 -3.73 -0.06 16.59
C GLU A 20 -4.50 0.59 15.45
N HIS A 21 -4.31 1.89 15.30
CA HIS A 21 -4.89 2.69 14.24
C HIS A 21 -3.76 3.38 13.46
N PHE A 22 -3.71 3.08 12.17
CA PHE A 22 -2.71 3.62 11.26
C PHE A 22 -3.39 4.55 10.26
N HIS A 23 -3.02 5.83 10.31
CA HIS A 23 -3.39 6.81 9.31
C HIS A 23 -2.14 7.20 8.54
N SER A 24 -2.25 7.21 7.22
CA SER A 24 -1.18 7.65 6.33
C SER A 24 -1.74 8.62 5.30
N VAL A 25 -1.15 9.78 5.17
CA VAL A 25 -1.44 10.74 4.10
C VAL A 25 -0.25 10.74 3.16
N GLU A 26 -0.48 10.40 1.89
CA GLU A 26 0.58 10.34 0.88
C GLU A 26 0.44 11.49 -0.11
N GLY A 27 1.50 12.32 -0.19
CA GLY A 27 1.77 13.08 -1.39
C GLY A 27 2.33 12.14 -2.45
N TRP A 28 1.69 12.07 -3.62
CA TRP A 28 2.22 11.26 -4.71
C TRP A 28 2.10 12.01 -6.03
N GLY A 29 3.00 11.71 -6.92
CA GLY A 29 3.00 12.22 -8.28
C GLY A 29 3.56 11.21 -9.25
N GLN A 30 3.14 11.33 -10.50
CA GLN A 30 3.68 10.54 -11.59
C GLN A 30 3.88 11.43 -12.81
N PHE A 31 4.90 11.15 -13.59
CA PHE A 31 5.12 11.78 -14.88
C PHE A 31 5.69 10.78 -15.88
N PHE A 32 5.51 11.08 -17.15
CA PHE A 32 5.88 10.22 -18.26
C PHE A 32 6.93 10.94 -19.13
N PRO A 33 8.24 10.79 -18.82
CA PRO A 33 9.30 11.39 -19.63
C PRO A 33 9.35 10.82 -21.05
N HIS A 34 8.81 9.63 -21.23
CA HIS A 34 8.62 8.95 -22.52
C HIS A 34 7.31 8.14 -22.48
N PRO A 35 6.60 7.93 -23.61
CA PRO A 35 5.34 7.17 -23.64
C PRO A 35 5.40 5.77 -23.03
N ARG A 36 6.59 5.16 -22.98
CA ARG A 36 6.83 3.83 -22.38
C ARG A 36 7.47 3.90 -20.99
N LEU A 37 7.69 5.08 -20.44
CA LEU A 37 8.39 5.24 -19.16
C LEU A 37 7.53 6.06 -18.22
N GLN A 38 7.24 5.51 -17.05
CA GLN A 38 6.53 6.17 -15.96
C GLN A 38 7.45 6.28 -14.76
N VAL A 39 7.55 7.47 -14.20
CA VAL A 39 8.25 7.72 -12.93
C VAL A 39 7.22 8.10 -11.88
N VAL A 40 7.24 7.42 -10.75
CA VAL A 40 6.30 7.63 -9.64
C VAL A 40 7.08 7.98 -8.39
N GLY A 41 6.72 9.08 -7.75
CA GLY A 41 7.23 9.49 -6.45
C GLY A 41 6.12 9.45 -5.39
N VAL A 42 6.43 8.97 -4.20
CA VAL A 42 5.50 8.93 -3.06
C VAL A 42 6.21 9.41 -1.80
N LEU A 43 5.58 10.30 -1.05
CA LEU A 43 6.04 10.77 0.25
C LEU A 43 4.90 10.65 1.27
N PRO A 44 4.97 9.70 2.21
CA PRO A 44 3.95 9.52 3.23
C PRO A 44 4.20 10.41 4.46
N VAL A 45 3.13 10.84 5.10
CA VAL A 45 3.09 11.35 6.47
C VAL A 45 2.23 10.40 7.28
N ASN A 46 2.81 9.82 8.31
CA ASN A 46 2.21 8.77 9.11
C ASN A 46 1.78 9.29 10.47
N TYR A 47 0.63 8.80 10.93
CA TYR A 47 0.09 9.02 12.26
C TYR A 47 -0.41 7.67 12.79
N PHE A 48 0.31 7.11 13.77
CA PHE A 48 0.05 5.80 14.34
C PHE A 48 -0.34 5.95 15.80
N TYR A 49 -1.46 5.34 16.15
CA TYR A 49 -2.01 5.38 17.48
C TYR A 49 -2.20 3.94 17.97
N GLN A 50 -1.63 3.63 19.12
CA GLN A 50 -1.81 2.35 19.83
C GLN A 50 -2.44 2.62 21.18
N ALA A 51 -3.53 1.93 21.48
CA ALA A 51 -4.20 1.97 22.77
C ALA A 51 -4.09 0.62 23.47
N TRP A 52 -3.56 0.63 24.69
CA TRP A 52 -3.60 -0.42 25.67
C TRP A 52 -4.66 -0.09 26.73
N GLU A 53 -4.99 -1.02 27.62
CA GLU A 53 -5.98 -0.77 28.68
C GLU A 53 -5.68 0.51 29.50
N GLU A 54 -4.42 0.75 29.85
CA GLU A 54 -4.00 1.89 30.67
C GLU A 54 -3.03 2.85 29.99
N ARG A 55 -2.55 2.52 28.79
CA ARG A 55 -1.52 3.29 28.09
C ARG A 55 -1.90 3.60 26.66
N ARG A 56 -1.63 4.83 26.25
CA ARG A 56 -1.79 5.27 24.87
C ARG A 56 -0.44 5.72 24.33
N THR A 57 -0.09 5.24 23.14
CA THR A 57 1.15 5.61 22.48
C THR A 57 0.83 6.22 21.12
N LEU A 58 1.41 7.38 20.85
CA LEU A 58 1.29 8.09 19.61
C LEU A 58 2.66 8.19 18.94
N SER A 59 2.72 7.84 17.66
CA SER A 59 3.91 8.03 16.82
C SER A 59 3.51 8.71 15.52
N GLN A 60 4.17 9.81 15.18
CA GLN A 60 3.85 10.58 13.99
C GLN A 60 5.10 11.16 13.32
N GLY A 61 5.02 11.37 12.03
CA GLY A 61 6.09 12.01 11.27
C GLY A 61 6.08 11.66 9.79
N ILE A 62 7.03 12.22 9.08
CA ILE A 62 7.30 11.89 7.68
C ILE A 62 7.77 10.44 7.63
N GLY A 63 7.23 9.67 6.71
CA GLY A 63 7.66 8.31 6.41
C GLY A 63 8.74 8.25 5.33
N ASP A 64 9.07 7.05 4.92
CA ASP A 64 10.10 6.81 3.92
C ASP A 64 9.59 7.13 2.52
N ALA A 65 10.32 7.99 1.80
CA ALA A 65 10.01 8.32 0.42
C ALA A 65 10.25 7.11 -0.51
N VAL A 66 9.41 6.98 -1.53
CA VAL A 66 9.49 5.93 -2.55
C VAL A 66 9.65 6.54 -3.92
N LEU A 67 10.56 5.99 -4.71
CA LEU A 67 10.73 6.29 -6.13
C LEU A 67 10.63 5.00 -6.93
N LEU A 68 9.72 4.95 -7.91
CA LEU A 68 9.50 3.83 -8.83
C LEU A 68 9.65 4.30 -10.26
N VAL A 69 10.23 3.45 -11.09
CA VAL A 69 10.32 3.62 -12.53
C VAL A 69 9.72 2.38 -13.18
N ASN A 70 8.65 2.56 -13.95
CA ASN A 70 7.96 1.50 -14.66
C ASN A 70 8.17 1.66 -16.16
N TYR A 71 8.48 0.55 -16.83
CA TYR A 71 8.59 0.47 -18.27
C TYR A 71 7.42 -0.31 -18.86
N ARG A 72 6.75 0.26 -19.86
CA ARG A 72 5.66 -0.40 -20.59
C ARG A 72 6.23 -1.41 -21.57
N LEU A 73 6.13 -2.71 -21.22
CA LEU A 73 6.60 -3.80 -22.05
C LEU A 73 5.81 -3.88 -23.34
N TRP A 74 4.48 -3.85 -23.23
CA TRP A 74 3.59 -3.80 -24.39
C TRP A 74 2.30 -3.04 -24.07
N ALA A 75 1.69 -2.53 -25.14
CA ALA A 75 0.32 -2.07 -25.19
C ALA A 75 -0.24 -2.51 -26.53
N HIS A 76 -1.40 -3.11 -26.51
CA HIS A 76 -2.12 -3.58 -27.68
C HIS A 76 -3.56 -3.09 -27.63
N SER A 77 -4.06 -2.62 -28.78
CA SER A 77 -5.47 -2.34 -28.99
C SER A 77 -5.92 -2.98 -30.29
N TRP A 78 -7.14 -3.54 -30.33
CA TRP A 78 -7.70 -4.21 -31.49
C TRP A 78 -9.24 -4.20 -31.45
N GLY A 79 -9.85 -4.64 -32.55
CA GLY A 79 -11.30 -4.62 -32.74
C GLY A 79 -11.82 -3.29 -33.29
N GLU A 80 -13.11 -3.25 -33.58
CA GLU A 80 -13.78 -2.03 -34.01
C GLU A 80 -13.64 -0.95 -32.93
N GLU A 81 -13.24 0.27 -33.35
CA GLU A 81 -12.99 1.41 -32.45
C GLU A 81 -12.05 1.09 -31.28
N GLU A 82 -11.08 0.18 -31.47
CA GLU A 82 -10.16 -0.25 -30.40
C GLU A 82 -10.90 -0.74 -29.15
N ALA A 83 -11.95 -1.52 -29.35
CA ALA A 83 -12.79 -2.03 -28.28
C ALA A 83 -12.01 -2.82 -27.21
N TRP A 84 -10.92 -3.49 -27.63
CA TRP A 84 -10.04 -4.24 -26.76
C TRP A 84 -8.73 -3.48 -26.54
N GLN A 85 -8.34 -3.33 -25.30
CA GLN A 85 -7.07 -2.69 -24.94
C GLN A 85 -6.42 -3.46 -23.82
N GLN A 86 -5.12 -3.67 -23.91
CA GLN A 86 -4.31 -4.25 -22.85
C GLN A 86 -2.95 -3.59 -22.76
N GLN A 87 -2.41 -3.56 -21.56
CA GLN A 87 -1.05 -3.08 -21.34
C GLN A 87 -0.42 -3.77 -20.14
N LEU A 88 0.89 -3.98 -20.23
CA LEU A 88 1.72 -4.47 -19.14
C LEU A 88 2.88 -3.53 -18.90
N TRP A 89 3.05 -3.17 -17.64
CA TRP A 89 4.18 -2.40 -17.14
C TRP A 89 4.95 -3.24 -16.13
N LEU A 90 6.28 -3.25 -16.23
CA LEU A 90 7.16 -3.78 -15.19
C LEU A 90 8.07 -2.68 -14.72
N GLY A 91 8.41 -2.69 -13.45
CA GLY A 91 9.21 -1.64 -12.87
C GLY A 91 10.05 -2.07 -11.70
N GLY A 92 10.91 -1.16 -11.33
CA GLY A 92 11.76 -1.27 -10.15
C GLY A 92 11.89 0.08 -9.47
N GLY A 93 12.36 0.07 -8.24
CA GLY A 93 12.53 1.31 -7.50
C GLY A 93 13.22 1.11 -6.17
N VAL A 94 13.24 2.19 -5.43
CA VAL A 94 13.87 2.26 -4.11
C VAL A 94 12.98 2.98 -3.12
N LYS A 95 13.00 2.51 -1.88
CA LYS A 95 12.50 3.24 -0.72
C LYS A 95 13.70 3.86 0.00
N LEU A 96 13.63 5.15 0.26
CA LEU A 96 14.68 5.93 0.90
C LEU A 96 14.41 6.05 2.40
N PRO A 97 15.42 5.92 3.27
CA PRO A 97 15.26 6.07 4.73
C PRO A 97 15.12 7.55 5.14
N THR A 98 14.17 8.25 4.55
CA THR A 98 13.89 9.68 4.82
C THR A 98 12.93 9.88 5.98
N GLY A 99 12.27 8.81 6.39
CA GLY A 99 11.28 8.83 7.46
C GLY A 99 11.90 8.98 8.85
N ARG A 100 11.06 9.46 9.75
CA ARG A 100 11.47 9.59 11.16
C ARG A 100 11.58 8.20 11.79
N PHE A 101 12.79 7.82 12.17
CA PHE A 101 13.10 6.61 12.92
C PHE A 101 13.83 6.98 14.21
N ASN A 102 13.20 6.72 15.37
CA ASN A 102 13.70 7.14 16.68
C ASN A 102 14.02 5.94 17.56
N THR A 103 15.30 5.67 17.77
CA THR A 103 15.79 4.56 18.57
C THR A 103 15.45 4.69 20.06
N ALA A 104 15.31 5.91 20.58
CA ALA A 104 14.92 6.12 21.98
C ALA A 104 13.49 5.63 22.27
N LEU A 105 12.58 5.70 21.29
CA LEU A 105 11.23 5.17 21.45
C LEU A 105 11.21 3.64 21.49
N LEU A 106 12.14 2.97 20.80
CA LEU A 106 12.29 1.51 20.89
C LEU A 106 12.74 1.08 22.28
N GLN A 107 13.67 1.83 22.90
CA GLN A 107 14.11 1.57 24.26
C GLN A 107 12.98 1.75 25.30
N GLN A 108 11.96 2.55 24.96
CA GLN A 108 10.75 2.72 25.76
C GLN A 108 9.66 1.67 25.46
N GLY A 109 9.97 0.67 24.63
CA GLY A 109 9.08 -0.44 24.29
C GLY A 109 8.13 -0.18 23.11
N LEU A 110 8.35 0.89 22.32
CA LEU A 110 7.58 1.07 21.08
C LEU A 110 8.03 0.03 20.04
N HIS A 111 7.07 -0.72 19.49
CA HIS A 111 7.39 -1.68 18.43
C HIS A 111 7.90 -0.97 17.16
N PRO A 112 8.94 -1.48 16.46
CA PRO A 112 9.49 -0.87 15.25
C PRO A 112 8.44 -0.57 14.18
N ASN A 113 7.44 -1.43 13.99
CA ASN A 113 6.34 -1.25 13.02
C ASN A 113 5.40 -0.07 13.34
N LEU A 114 5.50 0.54 14.51
CA LEU A 114 4.78 1.75 14.90
C LEU A 114 5.58 3.03 14.65
N GLN A 115 6.72 2.94 13.99
CA GLN A 115 7.49 4.12 13.62
C GLN A 115 7.14 4.61 12.21
N PRO A 116 7.14 5.95 11.96
CA PRO A 116 6.85 6.52 10.65
C PRO A 116 7.80 6.08 9.55
N GLY A 117 9.08 5.91 9.86
CA GLY A 117 10.12 5.42 8.95
C GLY A 117 10.75 4.13 9.44
N THR A 118 11.47 3.44 8.57
CA THR A 118 12.13 2.15 8.87
C THR A 118 13.63 2.27 9.11
N GLY A 119 14.24 3.39 8.65
CA GLY A 119 15.68 3.61 8.73
C GLY A 119 16.52 2.75 7.78
N SER A 120 15.90 2.03 6.85
CA SER A 120 16.55 1.17 5.86
C SER A 120 16.30 1.61 4.42
N TRP A 121 17.26 1.33 3.55
CA TRP A 121 17.10 1.37 2.09
C TRP A 121 16.48 0.06 1.63
N ASP A 122 15.39 0.11 0.88
CA ASP A 122 14.75 -1.10 0.38
C ASP A 122 14.62 -1.06 -1.14
N GLY A 123 14.74 -2.24 -1.77
CA GLY A 123 14.49 -2.42 -3.19
C GLY A 123 13.00 -2.70 -3.46
N LEU A 124 12.51 -2.28 -4.62
CA LEU A 124 11.13 -2.47 -5.03
C LEU A 124 11.07 -3.08 -6.43
N MET A 125 10.14 -4.00 -6.63
CA MET A 125 9.77 -4.51 -7.95
C MET A 125 8.27 -4.39 -8.12
N SER A 126 7.81 -3.93 -9.28
CA SER A 126 6.41 -3.71 -9.58
C SER A 126 5.98 -4.33 -10.91
N ALA A 127 4.74 -4.80 -10.95
CA ALA A 127 4.07 -5.22 -12.17
C ALA A 127 2.65 -4.62 -12.18
N LEU A 128 2.25 -4.06 -13.31
CA LEU A 128 0.92 -3.47 -13.49
C LEU A 128 0.34 -3.99 -14.79
N TYR A 129 -0.80 -4.63 -14.73
CA TYR A 129 -1.52 -5.13 -15.90
C TYR A 129 -2.91 -4.52 -15.97
N ASN A 130 -3.29 -4.00 -17.12
CA ASN A 130 -4.63 -3.52 -17.38
C ASN A 130 -5.16 -4.15 -18.67
N PHE A 131 -6.39 -4.63 -18.60
CA PHE A 131 -7.17 -5.12 -19.70
C PHE A 131 -8.51 -4.41 -19.72
N ARG A 132 -8.96 -3.95 -20.89
CA ARG A 132 -10.26 -3.29 -21.05
C ARG A 132 -10.96 -3.80 -22.31
N TYR A 133 -12.23 -4.09 -22.16
CA TYR A 133 -13.15 -4.32 -23.25
C TYR A 133 -14.30 -3.32 -23.16
N ARG A 134 -14.34 -2.37 -24.09
CA ARG A 134 -15.31 -1.25 -24.08
C ARG A 134 -15.30 -0.53 -22.71
N ASN A 135 -16.38 -0.69 -21.96
CA ASN A 135 -16.58 -0.05 -20.65
C ASN A 135 -16.11 -0.90 -19.46
N TRP A 136 -15.89 -2.20 -19.65
CA TRP A 136 -15.42 -3.11 -18.62
C TRP A 136 -13.92 -3.31 -18.68
N GLY A 137 -13.32 -3.51 -17.53
CA GLY A 137 -11.90 -3.84 -17.51
C GLY A 137 -11.46 -4.52 -16.24
N ILE A 138 -10.27 -5.09 -16.31
CA ILE A 138 -9.56 -5.71 -15.19
C ILE A 138 -8.24 -4.97 -15.02
N ALA A 139 -7.96 -4.57 -13.78
CA ALA A 139 -6.67 -4.04 -13.37
C ALA A 139 -6.05 -4.99 -12.35
N ALA A 140 -4.81 -5.39 -12.60
CA ALA A 140 -4.02 -6.19 -11.66
C ALA A 140 -2.70 -5.49 -11.38
N ASP A 141 -2.28 -5.49 -10.12
CA ASP A 141 -1.01 -4.94 -9.70
C ASP A 141 -0.32 -5.82 -8.66
N ALA A 142 1.00 -5.78 -8.68
CA ALA A 142 1.84 -6.39 -7.67
C ALA A 142 3.04 -5.49 -7.37
N LEU A 143 3.37 -5.36 -6.09
CA LEU A 143 4.55 -4.66 -5.59
C LEU A 143 5.24 -5.56 -4.59
N PHE A 144 6.46 -5.98 -4.90
CA PHE A 144 7.32 -6.69 -3.97
C PHE A 144 8.37 -5.72 -3.39
N ARG A 145 8.57 -5.77 -2.09
CA ARG A 145 9.55 -4.99 -1.36
C ARG A 145 10.60 -5.90 -0.75
N PHE A 146 11.84 -5.72 -1.19
CA PHE A 146 13.04 -6.31 -0.61
C PHE A 146 13.53 -5.39 0.50
N ASN A 147 13.12 -5.63 1.72
CA ASN A 147 13.58 -4.84 2.87
C ASN A 147 15.03 -5.22 3.20
N ARG A 148 15.78 -4.23 3.68
CA ARG A 148 17.15 -4.42 4.18
C ARG A 148 17.23 -4.07 5.66
N GLU A 149 18.27 -4.55 6.27
CA GLU A 149 18.61 -4.24 7.65
C GLU A 149 18.87 -2.74 7.82
N ASN A 150 18.36 -2.17 8.90
CA ASN A 150 18.62 -0.79 9.26
C ASN A 150 19.85 -0.67 10.17
N ARG A 151 20.19 0.57 10.56
CA ARG A 151 21.42 0.88 11.32
C ARG A 151 21.49 0.26 12.71
N ILE A 152 20.39 -0.24 13.25
CA ILE A 152 20.33 -0.88 14.58
C ILE A 152 20.24 -2.40 14.51
N GLY A 153 20.43 -3.00 13.33
CA GLY A 153 20.34 -4.44 13.15
C GLY A 153 18.91 -4.99 13.04
N TYR A 154 17.90 -4.09 12.84
CA TYR A 154 16.52 -4.53 12.63
C TYR A 154 16.24 -4.67 11.12
N HIS A 155 15.77 -5.84 10.72
CA HIS A 155 15.39 -6.19 9.36
C HIS A 155 13.88 -6.44 9.32
N TYR A 156 13.14 -5.54 8.68
CA TYR A 156 11.72 -5.75 8.40
C TYR A 156 11.56 -6.90 7.41
N GLY A 157 10.60 -7.79 7.61
CA GLY A 157 10.31 -8.88 6.69
C GLY A 157 10.02 -8.38 5.27
N HIS A 158 10.40 -9.14 4.26
CA HIS A 158 10.03 -8.82 2.86
C HIS A 158 8.51 -8.77 2.72
N ARG A 159 8.00 -7.99 1.77
CA ARG A 159 6.55 -7.78 1.63
C ARG A 159 6.10 -7.88 0.19
N LEU A 160 4.97 -8.55 0.00
CA LEU A 160 4.24 -8.57 -1.27
C LEU A 160 2.88 -7.91 -1.06
N ASN A 161 2.55 -6.95 -1.91
CA ASN A 161 1.20 -6.42 -2.04
C ASN A 161 0.75 -6.65 -3.47
N SER A 162 -0.41 -7.25 -3.65
CA SER A 162 -0.99 -7.47 -4.97
C SER A 162 -2.49 -7.24 -4.94
N SER A 163 -3.07 -6.86 -6.07
CA SER A 163 -4.52 -6.73 -6.19
C SER A 163 -5.01 -7.08 -7.58
N VAL A 164 -6.27 -7.51 -7.65
CA VAL A 164 -7.02 -7.68 -8.91
C VAL A 164 -8.37 -7.01 -8.73
N ARG A 165 -8.73 -6.14 -9.66
CA ARG A 165 -9.96 -5.35 -9.62
C ARG A 165 -10.66 -5.40 -10.96
N LEU A 166 -11.94 -5.75 -10.95
CA LEU A 166 -12.87 -5.53 -12.06
C LEU A 166 -13.40 -4.11 -11.94
N PHE A 167 -13.47 -3.38 -13.03
CA PHE A 167 -14.03 -2.05 -13.08
C PHE A 167 -15.00 -1.87 -14.26
N TYR A 168 -15.93 -0.95 -14.05
CA TYR A 168 -16.80 -0.46 -15.13
C TYR A 168 -16.62 1.03 -15.28
N GLN A 169 -16.29 1.48 -16.48
CA GLN A 169 -16.16 2.91 -16.80
C GLN A 169 -17.42 3.39 -17.50
N THR A 170 -18.14 4.35 -16.91
CA THR A 170 -19.31 4.92 -17.55
C THR A 170 -18.94 5.60 -18.88
N PRO A 171 -19.87 5.64 -19.85
CA PRO A 171 -19.66 6.34 -21.12
C PRO A 171 -19.21 7.79 -20.94
N LYS A 172 -18.68 8.38 -22.00
CA LYS A 172 -18.18 9.76 -22.01
C LYS A 172 -19.27 10.74 -21.55
N GLY A 173 -18.94 11.54 -20.50
CA GLY A 173 -19.75 12.60 -19.93
C GLY A 173 -18.85 13.64 -19.28
N SER A 174 -19.41 14.70 -18.69
CA SER A 174 -18.66 15.72 -17.96
C SER A 174 -17.93 15.13 -16.73
N VAL A 175 -18.53 14.12 -16.13
CA VAL A 175 -17.96 13.30 -15.07
C VAL A 175 -18.10 11.84 -15.45
N ARG A 176 -17.02 11.07 -15.31
CA ARG A 176 -17.02 9.61 -15.51
C ARG A 176 -16.92 8.93 -14.16
N TRP A 177 -17.68 7.86 -13.98
CA TRP A 177 -17.71 7.04 -12.79
C TRP A 177 -17.02 5.71 -13.05
N LEU A 178 -16.24 5.25 -12.07
CA LEU A 178 -15.50 4.01 -12.14
C LEU A 178 -15.75 3.20 -10.86
N PRO A 179 -16.91 2.50 -10.73
CA PRO A 179 -17.09 1.50 -9.69
C PRO A 179 -16.10 0.35 -9.90
N THR A 180 -15.55 -0.15 -8.79
CA THR A 180 -14.58 -1.24 -8.77
C THR A 180 -14.95 -2.26 -7.72
N VAL A 181 -14.73 -3.53 -8.03
CA VAL A 181 -14.83 -4.66 -7.10
C VAL A 181 -13.64 -5.58 -7.31
N GLY A 182 -13.14 -6.20 -6.26
CA GLY A 182 -11.97 -7.07 -6.41
C GLY A 182 -11.46 -7.64 -5.11
N ALA A 183 -10.21 -8.06 -5.15
CA ALA A 183 -9.47 -8.54 -3.99
C ALA A 183 -8.05 -8.00 -3.98
N ALA A 184 -7.48 -7.89 -2.79
CA ALA A 184 -6.07 -7.57 -2.58
C ALA A 184 -5.45 -8.58 -1.61
N TYR A 185 -4.22 -8.95 -1.88
CA TYR A 185 -3.45 -9.87 -1.06
C TYR A 185 -2.20 -9.16 -0.56
N GLU A 186 -1.99 -9.23 0.73
CA GLU A 186 -0.79 -8.75 1.40
C GLU A 186 -0.12 -9.91 2.11
N TRP A 187 1.18 -10.01 1.94
CA TRP A 187 2.03 -10.96 2.63
C TRP A 187 3.29 -10.24 3.13
N ALA A 188 3.74 -10.63 4.30
CA ALA A 188 5.00 -10.20 4.86
C ALA A 188 5.73 -11.38 5.50
N ASP A 189 7.03 -11.42 5.33
CA ASP A 189 7.92 -12.30 6.10
C ASP A 189 7.98 -11.87 7.56
N GLU A 190 8.49 -12.74 8.43
CA GLU A 190 8.80 -12.36 9.80
C GLU A 190 9.95 -11.34 9.84
N ASP A 191 9.84 -10.39 10.76
CA ASP A 191 10.91 -9.44 11.02
C ASP A 191 12.09 -10.13 11.73
N GLN A 192 13.27 -9.55 11.64
CA GLN A 192 14.47 -10.03 12.35
C GLN A 192 15.10 -8.88 13.15
N ASN A 193 15.66 -9.20 14.30
CA ASN A 193 16.43 -8.28 15.12
C ASN A 193 17.79 -8.90 15.44
N LEU A 194 18.87 -8.29 14.93
CA LEU A 194 20.24 -8.84 15.06
C LEU A 194 20.34 -10.30 14.57
N GLY A 195 19.64 -10.64 13.49
CA GLY A 195 19.60 -11.98 12.90
C GLY A 195 18.65 -12.97 13.59
N ALA A 196 18.04 -12.63 14.73
CA ALA A 196 17.04 -13.45 15.40
C ALA A 196 15.63 -13.09 14.91
N GLN A 197 14.79 -14.07 14.65
CA GLN A 197 13.39 -13.86 14.28
C GLN A 197 12.60 -13.18 15.39
N VAL A 198 11.82 -12.17 15.01
CA VAL A 198 10.90 -11.47 15.91
C VAL A 198 9.55 -12.18 15.84
N ARG A 199 9.18 -12.85 16.90
CA ARG A 199 7.92 -13.58 17.00
C ARG A 199 6.73 -12.64 16.81
N ASP A 200 5.62 -13.18 16.32
CA ASP A 200 4.34 -12.50 16.17
C ASP A 200 4.39 -11.31 15.19
N THR A 201 5.32 -11.38 14.22
CA THR A 201 5.40 -10.50 13.06
C THR A 201 5.11 -11.26 11.78
N GLY A 202 4.96 -10.55 10.66
CA GLY A 202 4.69 -11.17 9.37
C GLY A 202 3.29 -11.77 9.21
N GLY A 203 3.13 -12.63 8.20
CA GLY A 203 1.88 -13.28 7.88
C GLY A 203 1.19 -12.73 6.65
N PHE A 204 -0.09 -13.04 6.46
CA PHE A 204 -0.83 -12.62 5.27
C PHE A 204 -2.26 -12.16 5.60
N CYS A 205 -2.80 -11.33 4.69
CA CYS A 205 -4.21 -10.94 4.71
C CYS A 205 -4.75 -10.86 3.27
N LEU A 206 -5.89 -11.52 3.04
CA LEU A 206 -6.71 -11.39 1.84
C LEU A 206 -7.83 -10.40 2.14
N TRP A 207 -7.86 -9.31 1.41
CA TRP A 207 -8.82 -8.23 1.51
C TRP A 207 -9.83 -8.30 0.38
N GLY A 208 -11.10 -8.04 0.66
CA GLY A 208 -12.03 -7.62 -0.37
C GLY A 208 -11.72 -6.19 -0.82
N HIS A 209 -12.25 -5.80 -1.97
CA HIS A 209 -12.17 -4.43 -2.45
C HIS A 209 -13.50 -3.98 -3.03
N LEU A 210 -14.04 -2.90 -2.51
CA LEU A 210 -15.17 -2.17 -3.07
C LEU A 210 -14.75 -0.71 -3.19
N GLY A 211 -14.85 -0.16 -4.38
CA GLY A 211 -14.40 1.20 -4.63
C GLY A 211 -15.28 1.94 -5.63
N LEU A 212 -15.23 3.25 -5.54
CA LEU A 212 -15.84 4.15 -6.49
C LEU A 212 -14.88 5.31 -6.75
N GLU A 213 -14.57 5.55 -8.01
CA GLU A 213 -13.74 6.68 -8.42
C GLU A 213 -14.48 7.53 -9.44
N THR A 214 -14.30 8.83 -9.38
CA THR A 214 -14.87 9.79 -10.33
C THR A 214 -13.76 10.56 -11.02
N TYR A 215 -13.93 10.77 -12.31
CA TYR A 215 -13.01 11.51 -13.16
C TYR A 215 -13.70 12.68 -13.81
N SER A 216 -13.12 13.85 -13.67
CA SER A 216 -13.44 15.08 -14.40
C SER A 216 -12.27 15.43 -15.34
N ARG A 217 -12.35 16.56 -16.04
CA ARG A 217 -11.28 17.01 -16.92
C ARG A 217 -9.93 17.19 -16.22
N ARG A 218 -9.92 17.67 -14.97
CA ARG A 218 -8.71 18.08 -14.26
C ARG A 218 -8.49 17.35 -12.94
N TRP A 219 -9.44 16.57 -12.46
CA TRP A 219 -9.30 15.91 -11.16
C TRP A 219 -9.98 14.54 -11.14
N SER A 220 -9.48 13.69 -10.29
CA SER A 220 -10.16 12.47 -9.88
C SER A 220 -10.27 12.42 -8.36
N ILE A 221 -11.38 11.85 -7.88
CA ILE A 221 -11.61 11.57 -6.47
C ILE A 221 -12.12 10.13 -6.37
N GLY A 222 -11.59 9.39 -5.41
CA GLY A 222 -11.99 8.01 -5.19
C GLY A 222 -12.04 7.66 -3.73
N ILE A 223 -12.89 6.69 -3.41
CA ILE A 223 -12.97 6.02 -2.11
C ILE A 223 -12.98 4.52 -2.33
N ALA A 224 -12.29 3.79 -1.45
CA ALA A 224 -12.35 2.35 -1.42
C ALA A 224 -12.40 1.84 0.02
N TRP A 225 -13.18 0.77 0.21
CA TRP A 225 -13.26 0.02 1.45
C TRP A 225 -12.81 -1.42 1.21
N GLN A 226 -11.98 -1.93 2.12
CA GLN A 226 -11.37 -3.23 2.01
C GLN A 226 -11.50 -4.00 3.33
N PRO A 227 -12.55 -4.83 3.46
CA PRO A 227 -12.71 -5.74 4.59
C PRO A 227 -11.73 -6.92 4.48
N PRO A 228 -11.20 -7.44 5.60
CA PRO A 228 -10.41 -8.67 5.60
C PRO A 228 -11.36 -9.87 5.43
N PHE A 229 -11.06 -10.76 4.47
CA PHE A 229 -11.80 -12.01 4.26
C PHE A 229 -11.10 -13.20 4.89
N TRP A 230 -9.78 -13.23 4.79
CA TRP A 230 -8.96 -14.28 5.35
C TRP A 230 -7.63 -13.70 5.78
N GLN A 231 -7.20 -14.02 7.00
CA GLN A 231 -5.98 -13.45 7.53
C GLN A 231 -5.30 -14.42 8.51
N HIS A 232 -3.98 -14.38 8.50
CA HIS A 232 -3.12 -15.01 9.49
C HIS A 232 -1.93 -14.10 9.68
N LEU A 233 -2.05 -13.17 10.61
CA LEU A 233 -1.07 -12.11 10.89
C LEU A 233 -0.46 -12.37 12.26
N GLY A 234 0.87 -12.17 12.37
CA GLY A 234 1.58 -12.33 13.62
C GLY A 234 1.26 -13.65 14.33
N ASN A 235 1.34 -14.79 13.59
CA ASN A 235 0.98 -16.12 14.11
C ASN A 235 -0.43 -16.22 14.71
N GLY A 236 -1.36 -15.39 14.27
CA GLY A 236 -2.74 -15.35 14.74
C GLY A 236 -3.00 -14.36 15.87
N PHE A 237 -1.97 -13.71 16.42
CA PHE A 237 -2.09 -12.72 17.48
C PHE A 237 -2.54 -11.34 17.00
N LEU A 238 -2.42 -11.07 15.70
CA LEU A 238 -2.82 -9.80 15.10
C LEU A 238 -4.06 -10.01 14.22
N ARG A 239 -5.07 -9.15 14.39
CA ARG A 239 -6.30 -9.13 13.61
C ARG A 239 -6.53 -7.78 12.97
N ALA A 240 -6.69 -7.74 11.65
CA ALA A 240 -7.11 -6.56 10.92
C ALA A 240 -8.64 -6.41 10.96
N PHE A 241 -9.15 -5.19 11.16
CA PHE A 241 -10.59 -4.89 11.09
C PHE A 241 -11.06 -4.48 9.71
N GLY A 242 -10.18 -3.81 8.98
CA GLY A 242 -10.49 -3.26 7.67
C GLY A 242 -9.61 -2.08 7.35
N ARG A 243 -9.68 -1.65 6.10
CA ARG A 243 -9.01 -0.43 5.66
C ARG A 243 -9.91 0.40 4.75
N VAL A 244 -9.70 1.70 4.81
CA VAL A 244 -10.35 2.69 3.96
C VAL A 244 -9.28 3.49 3.26
N GLN A 245 -9.49 3.78 2.00
CA GLN A 245 -8.65 4.63 1.18
C GLN A 245 -9.48 5.74 0.56
N VAL A 246 -8.97 6.95 0.61
CA VAL A 246 -9.51 8.09 -0.14
C VAL A 246 -8.38 8.68 -0.97
N ASN A 247 -8.63 8.94 -2.23
CA ASN A 247 -7.65 9.55 -3.13
C ASN A 247 -8.24 10.77 -3.84
N ALA A 248 -7.39 11.76 -4.05
CA ALA A 248 -7.67 12.90 -4.89
C ALA A 248 -6.44 13.20 -5.76
N SER A 249 -6.65 13.41 -7.06
CA SER A 249 -5.57 13.68 -8.01
C SER A 249 -5.93 14.85 -8.90
N LEU A 250 -4.92 15.66 -9.20
CA LEU A 250 -4.98 16.67 -10.25
C LEU A 250 -4.38 16.06 -11.53
N LEU A 251 -5.12 16.16 -12.62
CA LEU A 251 -4.71 15.69 -13.93
C LEU A 251 -4.17 16.90 -14.71
N LEU A 252 -2.87 16.88 -15.01
CA LEU A 252 -2.16 17.97 -15.72
C LEU A 252 -1.98 17.66 -17.19
#